data_5b38d582acc130c5747a6c81e23a6130
#
_entry.id   5b38d582acc130c5747a6c81e23a6130
#
_cell.length_a   1.000
_cell.length_b   1.000
_cell.length_c   1.000
_cell.angle_alpha   90.00
_cell.angle_beta   90.00
_cell.angle_gamma   90.00
#
_symmetry.space_group_name_H-M   'P 1'
#
loop_
_entity.id
_entity.type
_entity.pdbx_description
1 polymer ?
#
loop_
_entity_poly.entity_id
_entity_poly.type
_entity_poly.pdbx_seq_one_letter_code
_entity_poly.pdbx_strand_id
1 'polypeptide(L)'
;MLDQTGPLNSLGFAKAPEDTRVVVAMSGGVDSSVVAAELKSQGYDVVGVTLQLYDHGAALAKKGACCAGRDIHDARRVAEEMGFPHYVLDYENIFQDAVIDEFADSYLAGATPVPCIRCNERVKFKDLLETARDLEADCMATGHYIQRKVGPTGPELHSAADAARDQSYFLFSTTPEQLEYLRFPLGHLPSKDDTRALAAKYGLAVADKPDSQDICFVPNGDYAAVIRKLRPEAAAPGDIVDVEGRVLAQHDGVINYTIGQRKGLGIGGLSDPLYVVKLDADTRRVIVGPREMLATRTVPVREVNWLGDAPFDSAEAWHVAVKVRSTRPPTDAVIRPTGPNEAVVELVAAEAGVSPGQACVFYDRDSSRIFGGGWIHKG
;
A
#
# COMPACT_ATOMS: atom_id res chain seq x y z
N MET A 1 -32.73 17.67 -10.82
CA MET A 1 -32.56 17.22 -9.43
C MET A 1 -33.50 16.04 -9.24
N LEU A 2 -32.98 14.81 -9.22
CA LEU A 2 -33.78 13.62 -8.91
C LEU A 2 -33.96 13.59 -7.39
N ASP A 3 -35.20 13.43 -6.96
CA ASP A 3 -35.60 13.34 -5.57
C ASP A 3 -34.99 12.07 -4.94
N GLN A 4 -33.92 12.24 -4.09
CA GLN A 4 -33.17 11.15 -3.45
C GLN A 4 -33.77 10.79 -2.08
N THR A 5 -35.10 10.68 -1.98
CA THR A 5 -35.81 10.41 -0.70
C THR A 5 -36.01 8.91 -0.39
N GLY A 6 -35.44 8.02 -1.18
CA GLY A 6 -35.47 6.57 -0.91
C GLY A 6 -34.44 6.12 0.13
N PRO A 7 -34.66 4.95 0.80
CA PRO A 7 -33.65 4.37 1.69
C PRO A 7 -32.42 4.01 0.87
N LEU A 8 -31.23 4.33 1.41
CA LEU A 8 -29.95 3.99 0.79
C LEU A 8 -29.72 2.47 0.88
N ASN A 9 -29.17 1.88 -0.20
CA ASN A 9 -28.67 0.51 -0.17
C ASN A 9 -27.36 0.40 0.65
N SER A 10 -26.84 -0.81 0.84
CA SER A 10 -25.64 -1.06 1.67
C SER A 10 -24.37 -0.36 1.17
N LEU A 11 -24.35 0.08 -0.09
CA LEU A 11 -23.25 0.84 -0.70
C LEU A 11 -23.47 2.36 -0.70
N GLY A 12 -24.61 2.82 -0.16
CA GLY A 12 -24.93 4.25 0.02
C GLY A 12 -25.58 4.90 -1.20
N PHE A 13 -26.24 4.14 -2.08
CA PHE A 13 -26.98 4.66 -3.24
C PHE A 13 -28.49 4.59 -3.00
N ALA A 14 -29.20 5.63 -3.43
CA ALA A 14 -30.68 5.67 -3.45
C ALA A 14 -31.22 4.89 -4.69
N LYS A 15 -30.78 3.65 -4.86
CA LYS A 15 -31.13 2.70 -5.92
C LYS A 15 -31.37 1.32 -5.31
N ALA A 16 -32.17 0.49 -5.98
CA ALA A 16 -32.25 -0.92 -5.64
C ALA A 16 -30.88 -1.62 -5.91
N PRO A 17 -30.51 -2.67 -5.18
CA PRO A 17 -29.27 -3.40 -5.44
C PRO A 17 -29.15 -3.87 -6.90
N GLU A 18 -30.21 -4.40 -7.49
CA GLU A 18 -30.27 -4.87 -8.88
C GLU A 18 -30.02 -3.78 -9.94
N ASP A 19 -30.30 -2.51 -9.59
CA ASP A 19 -30.09 -1.35 -10.44
C ASP A 19 -28.72 -0.67 -10.16
N THR A 20 -27.98 -1.20 -9.20
CA THR A 20 -26.65 -0.67 -8.81
C THR A 20 -25.54 -1.58 -9.33
N ARG A 21 -24.83 -1.12 -10.35
CA ARG A 21 -23.68 -1.86 -10.91
C ARG A 21 -22.42 -1.60 -10.12
N VAL A 22 -21.72 -2.67 -9.74
CA VAL A 22 -20.50 -2.63 -8.95
C VAL A 22 -19.38 -3.41 -9.66
N VAL A 23 -18.30 -2.72 -10.00
CA VAL A 23 -17.06 -3.40 -10.41
C VAL A 23 -16.30 -3.82 -9.16
N VAL A 24 -15.98 -5.10 -9.05
CA VAL A 24 -15.18 -5.65 -7.96
C VAL A 24 -13.76 -5.95 -8.46
N ALA A 25 -12.76 -5.30 -7.84
CA ALA A 25 -11.35 -5.57 -8.09
C ALA A 25 -10.97 -6.93 -7.47
N MET A 26 -10.84 -7.96 -8.30
CA MET A 26 -10.60 -9.35 -7.88
C MET A 26 -9.12 -9.71 -8.04
N SER A 27 -8.46 -10.07 -6.95
CA SER A 27 -7.05 -10.53 -6.94
C SER A 27 -6.92 -12.06 -6.95
N GLY A 28 -8.04 -12.81 -6.94
CA GLY A 28 -8.03 -14.26 -6.74
C GLY A 28 -7.74 -14.70 -5.29
N GLY A 29 -7.63 -13.77 -4.36
CA GLY A 29 -7.54 -14.02 -2.92
C GLY A 29 -8.92 -14.11 -2.26
N VAL A 30 -8.95 -14.59 -1.01
CA VAL A 30 -10.20 -14.77 -0.24
C VAL A 30 -10.96 -13.45 -0.07
N ASP A 31 -10.28 -12.35 0.21
CA ASP A 31 -10.90 -11.07 0.53
C ASP A 31 -11.72 -10.51 -0.63
N SER A 32 -11.12 -10.38 -1.80
CA SER A 32 -11.82 -9.86 -2.99
C SER A 32 -12.93 -10.81 -3.46
N SER A 33 -12.75 -12.11 -3.28
CA SER A 33 -13.77 -13.11 -3.60
C SER A 33 -14.98 -13.02 -2.67
N VAL A 34 -14.76 -12.78 -1.37
CA VAL A 34 -15.83 -12.53 -0.39
C VAL A 34 -16.60 -11.27 -0.73
N VAL A 35 -15.90 -10.18 -1.09
CA VAL A 35 -16.57 -8.94 -1.51
C VAL A 35 -17.50 -9.19 -2.70
N ALA A 36 -17.01 -9.88 -3.73
CA ALA A 36 -17.82 -10.18 -4.92
C ALA A 36 -19.04 -11.06 -4.58
N ALA A 37 -18.83 -12.12 -3.79
CA ALA A 37 -19.90 -13.03 -3.39
C ALA A 37 -20.94 -12.36 -2.48
N GLU A 38 -20.52 -11.56 -1.51
CA GLU A 38 -21.40 -10.81 -0.62
C GLU A 38 -22.29 -9.84 -1.40
N LEU A 39 -21.69 -9.01 -2.26
CA LEU A 39 -22.44 -8.06 -3.08
C LEU A 39 -23.41 -8.77 -4.05
N LYS A 40 -22.97 -9.85 -4.68
CA LYS A 40 -23.83 -10.66 -5.54
C LYS A 40 -25.01 -11.27 -4.77
N SER A 41 -24.76 -11.75 -3.53
CA SER A 41 -25.82 -12.32 -2.68
C SER A 41 -26.83 -11.28 -2.20
N GLN A 42 -26.42 -10.00 -2.13
CA GLN A 42 -27.30 -8.87 -1.83
C GLN A 42 -28.11 -8.40 -3.06
N GLY A 43 -27.88 -8.99 -4.22
CA GLY A 43 -28.63 -8.70 -5.45
C GLY A 43 -28.00 -7.64 -6.35
N TYR A 44 -26.79 -7.15 -6.07
CA TYR A 44 -26.09 -6.17 -6.90
C TYR A 44 -25.76 -6.71 -8.31
N ASP A 45 -25.71 -5.82 -9.31
CA ASP A 45 -25.17 -6.10 -10.64
C ASP A 45 -23.63 -6.06 -10.56
N VAL A 46 -23.04 -7.22 -10.23
CA VAL A 46 -21.60 -7.38 -10.00
C VAL A 46 -20.86 -7.69 -11.29
N VAL A 47 -19.77 -7.00 -11.54
CA VAL A 47 -18.78 -7.28 -12.60
C VAL A 47 -17.42 -7.46 -11.95
N GLY A 48 -16.82 -8.64 -12.07
CA GLY A 48 -15.47 -8.92 -11.58
C GLY A 48 -14.41 -8.45 -12.57
N VAL A 49 -13.34 -7.81 -12.08
CA VAL A 49 -12.18 -7.44 -12.91
C VAL A 49 -10.89 -7.84 -12.20
N THR A 50 -10.03 -8.58 -12.90
CA THR A 50 -8.68 -8.93 -12.46
C THR A 50 -7.66 -8.26 -13.36
N LEU A 51 -6.67 -7.60 -12.75
CA LEU A 51 -5.51 -7.06 -13.47
C LEU A 51 -4.42 -8.12 -13.53
N GLN A 52 -3.98 -8.49 -14.72
CA GLN A 52 -2.76 -9.25 -14.94
C GLN A 52 -1.58 -8.28 -14.88
N LEU A 53 -0.90 -8.25 -13.71
CA LEU A 53 0.13 -7.25 -13.40
C LEU A 53 1.53 -7.66 -13.84
N TYR A 54 1.81 -8.97 -13.98
CA TYR A 54 3.11 -9.50 -14.37
C TYR A 54 3.01 -10.97 -14.77
N ASP A 55 3.91 -11.41 -15.66
CA ASP A 55 4.09 -12.81 -16.01
C ASP A 55 5.18 -13.46 -15.14
N HIS A 56 4.79 -14.33 -14.21
CA HIS A 56 5.72 -15.10 -13.39
C HIS A 56 6.62 -16.04 -14.21
N GLY A 57 6.17 -16.50 -15.38
CA GLY A 57 6.94 -17.38 -16.24
C GLY A 57 8.18 -16.69 -16.82
N ALA A 58 8.03 -15.46 -17.29
CA ALA A 58 9.11 -14.65 -17.86
C ALA A 58 10.07 -14.12 -16.78
N ALA A 59 9.56 -13.74 -15.60
CA ALA A 59 10.36 -13.17 -14.54
C ALA A 59 11.31 -14.15 -13.87
N LEU A 60 10.98 -15.45 -13.77
CA LEU A 60 11.72 -16.41 -12.94
C LEU A 60 12.31 -17.62 -13.69
N ALA A 61 12.09 -17.80 -15.00
CA ALA A 61 12.59 -18.92 -15.81
C ALA A 61 12.43 -20.31 -15.15
N LYS A 62 11.50 -20.47 -14.19
CA LYS A 62 11.20 -21.76 -13.53
C LYS A 62 9.89 -22.32 -14.06
N LYS A 63 9.95 -23.48 -14.72
CA LYS A 63 8.77 -24.30 -15.02
C LYS A 63 8.02 -24.59 -13.71
N GLY A 64 6.81 -24.06 -13.57
CA GLY A 64 5.92 -24.33 -12.44
C GLY A 64 5.59 -23.14 -11.51
N ALA A 65 6.10 -21.92 -11.74
CA ALA A 65 5.77 -20.73 -10.96
C ALA A 65 4.48 -20.07 -11.51
N CYS A 66 3.33 -20.68 -11.24
CA CYS A 66 2.03 -20.28 -11.80
C CYS A 66 1.11 -19.60 -10.76
N CYS A 67 1.64 -18.62 -9.96
CA CYS A 67 0.75 -17.94 -8.99
C CYS A 67 -0.21 -16.97 -9.68
N ALA A 68 0.25 -16.12 -10.62
CA ALA A 68 -0.63 -15.20 -11.34
C ALA A 68 -1.72 -15.95 -12.15
N GLY A 69 -1.36 -17.00 -12.87
CA GLY A 69 -2.33 -17.83 -13.59
C GLY A 69 -3.32 -18.53 -12.66
N ARG A 70 -2.88 -18.98 -11.48
CA ARG A 70 -3.75 -19.59 -10.48
C ARG A 70 -4.72 -18.56 -9.88
N ASP A 71 -4.23 -17.39 -9.54
CA ASP A 71 -5.04 -16.33 -8.94
C ASP A 71 -6.13 -15.85 -9.92
N ILE A 72 -5.80 -15.68 -11.19
CA ILE A 72 -6.75 -15.36 -12.25
C ILE A 72 -7.78 -16.50 -12.41
N HIS A 73 -7.33 -17.76 -12.39
CA HIS A 73 -8.22 -18.92 -12.47
C HIS A 73 -9.16 -18.99 -11.27
N ASP A 74 -8.65 -18.73 -10.04
CA ASP A 74 -9.46 -18.71 -8.82
C ASP A 74 -10.53 -17.61 -8.88
N ALA A 75 -10.17 -16.39 -9.34
CA ALA A 75 -11.11 -15.29 -9.52
C ALA A 75 -12.22 -15.64 -10.55
N ARG A 76 -11.82 -16.22 -11.68
CA ARG A 76 -12.76 -16.65 -12.73
C ARG A 76 -13.72 -17.71 -12.21
N ARG A 77 -13.19 -18.70 -11.49
CA ARG A 77 -14.00 -19.78 -10.91
C ARG A 77 -15.04 -19.24 -9.92
N VAL A 78 -14.66 -18.31 -9.04
CA VAL A 78 -15.61 -17.65 -8.13
C VAL A 78 -16.71 -16.93 -8.91
N ALA A 79 -16.35 -16.20 -9.97
CA ALA A 79 -17.32 -15.50 -10.80
C ALA A 79 -18.31 -16.45 -11.50
N GLU A 80 -17.81 -17.57 -12.03
CA GLU A 80 -18.63 -18.63 -12.66
C GLU A 80 -19.58 -19.27 -11.64
N GLU A 81 -19.08 -19.66 -10.46
CA GLU A 81 -19.86 -20.28 -9.39
C GLU A 81 -20.95 -19.33 -8.84
N MET A 82 -20.65 -18.04 -8.75
CA MET A 82 -21.59 -17.01 -8.26
C MET A 82 -22.48 -16.40 -9.36
N GLY A 83 -22.21 -16.67 -10.63
CA GLY A 83 -23.03 -16.25 -11.76
C GLY A 83 -22.92 -14.75 -12.07
N PHE A 84 -21.71 -14.19 -12.17
CA PHE A 84 -21.46 -12.83 -12.64
C PHE A 84 -20.31 -12.78 -13.66
N PRO A 85 -20.29 -11.76 -14.57
CA PRO A 85 -19.24 -11.63 -15.57
C PRO A 85 -17.90 -11.29 -14.93
N HIS A 86 -16.79 -11.82 -15.51
CA HIS A 86 -15.44 -11.57 -15.06
C HIS A 86 -14.51 -11.28 -16.23
N TYR A 87 -13.76 -10.19 -16.14
CA TYR A 87 -12.79 -9.76 -17.13
C TYR A 87 -11.37 -9.79 -16.58
N VAL A 88 -10.42 -10.17 -17.43
CA VAL A 88 -8.98 -10.09 -17.12
C VAL A 88 -8.38 -9.07 -18.06
N LEU A 89 -7.75 -8.06 -17.48
CA LEU A 89 -7.13 -6.96 -18.22
C LEU A 89 -5.61 -7.10 -18.14
N ASP A 90 -4.95 -6.97 -19.28
CA ASP A 90 -3.48 -6.98 -19.36
C ASP A 90 -2.95 -5.60 -18.93
N TYR A 91 -2.26 -5.59 -17.79
CA TYR A 91 -1.65 -4.42 -17.19
C TYR A 91 -0.15 -4.60 -16.96
N GLU A 92 0.48 -5.59 -17.60
CA GLU A 92 1.88 -5.94 -17.36
C GLU A 92 2.82 -4.76 -17.65
N ASN A 93 2.67 -4.10 -18.79
CA ASN A 93 3.51 -2.95 -19.14
C ASN A 93 3.28 -1.75 -18.21
N ILE A 94 2.00 -1.43 -17.94
CA ILE A 94 1.66 -0.31 -17.05
C ILE A 94 2.21 -0.55 -15.64
N PHE A 95 2.11 -1.78 -15.14
CA PHE A 95 2.62 -2.15 -13.82
C PHE A 95 4.14 -2.14 -13.78
N GLN A 96 4.80 -2.59 -14.85
CA GLN A 96 6.26 -2.52 -15.00
C GLN A 96 6.73 -1.07 -14.86
N ASP A 97 6.19 -0.15 -15.66
CA ASP A 97 6.61 1.24 -15.70
C ASP A 97 6.25 2.00 -14.42
N ALA A 98 5.00 1.85 -13.94
CA ALA A 98 4.47 2.65 -12.84
C ALA A 98 4.91 2.17 -11.44
N VAL A 99 5.29 0.88 -11.29
CA VAL A 99 5.54 0.28 -9.98
C VAL A 99 6.92 -0.40 -9.90
N ILE A 100 7.24 -1.30 -10.84
CA ILE A 100 8.46 -2.11 -10.73
C ILE A 100 9.70 -1.28 -11.01
N ASP A 101 9.70 -0.44 -12.03
CA ASP A 101 10.83 0.42 -12.36
C ASP A 101 11.07 1.47 -11.28
N GLU A 102 10.02 2.14 -10.79
CA GLU A 102 10.16 3.08 -9.66
C GLU A 102 10.68 2.39 -8.38
N PHE A 103 10.26 1.15 -8.13
CA PHE A 103 10.78 0.35 -7.03
C PHE A 103 12.29 0.13 -7.16
N ALA A 104 12.76 -0.29 -8.34
CA ALA A 104 14.18 -0.52 -8.57
C ALA A 104 15.01 0.77 -8.47
N ASP A 105 14.53 1.87 -9.08
CA ASP A 105 15.20 3.16 -9.07
C ASP A 105 15.26 3.78 -7.68
N SER A 106 14.22 3.59 -6.86
CA SER A 106 14.21 4.01 -5.45
C SER A 106 15.29 3.31 -4.63
N TYR A 107 15.47 2.01 -4.81
CA TYR A 107 16.56 1.27 -4.15
C TYR A 107 17.94 1.73 -4.62
N LEU A 108 18.12 1.99 -5.92
CA LEU A 108 19.34 2.58 -6.44
C LEU A 108 19.67 3.93 -5.79
N ALA A 109 18.66 4.74 -5.50
CA ALA A 109 18.80 6.01 -4.78
C ALA A 109 19.02 5.84 -3.27
N GLY A 110 19.11 4.61 -2.75
CA GLY A 110 19.27 4.31 -1.32
C GLY A 110 18.01 4.61 -0.49
N ALA A 111 16.84 4.56 -1.10
CA ALA A 111 15.56 4.67 -0.44
C ALA A 111 14.95 3.27 -0.17
N THR A 112 13.89 3.21 0.63
CA THR A 112 13.15 1.98 0.94
C THR A 112 11.71 2.15 0.47
N PRO A 113 11.39 1.84 -0.80
CA PRO A 113 10.07 2.09 -1.38
C PRO A 113 8.98 1.16 -0.82
N VAL A 114 7.72 1.59 -0.98
CA VAL A 114 6.52 0.80 -0.66
C VAL A 114 5.67 0.67 -1.93
N PRO A 115 5.99 -0.29 -2.81
CA PRO A 115 5.38 -0.40 -4.14
C PRO A 115 3.87 -0.67 -4.08
N CYS A 116 3.36 -1.26 -3.00
CA CYS A 116 1.92 -1.49 -2.82
C CYS A 116 1.11 -0.18 -2.79
N ILE A 117 1.68 0.91 -2.25
CA ILE A 117 1.02 2.22 -2.27
C ILE A 117 0.95 2.74 -3.72
N ARG A 118 2.06 2.72 -4.46
CA ARG A 118 2.09 3.13 -5.87
C ARG A 118 1.16 2.30 -6.76
N CYS A 119 1.08 0.98 -6.49
CA CYS A 119 0.12 0.11 -7.18
C CYS A 119 -1.34 0.53 -6.92
N ASN A 120 -1.70 0.81 -5.67
CA ASN A 120 -3.05 1.29 -5.34
C ASN A 120 -3.32 2.67 -5.98
N GLU A 121 -2.38 3.60 -5.88
CA GLU A 121 -2.48 4.96 -6.39
C GLU A 121 -2.62 5.02 -7.92
N ARG A 122 -1.67 4.39 -8.64
CA ARG A 122 -1.49 4.61 -10.09
C ARG A 122 -2.17 3.56 -10.96
N VAL A 123 -2.30 2.33 -10.46
CA VAL A 123 -2.83 1.22 -11.24
C VAL A 123 -4.27 0.92 -10.84
N LYS A 124 -4.52 0.61 -9.55
CA LYS A 124 -5.85 0.18 -9.12
C LYS A 124 -6.86 1.33 -9.04
N PHE A 125 -6.48 2.45 -8.40
CA PHE A 125 -7.42 3.54 -8.14
C PHE A 125 -7.38 4.66 -9.20
N LYS A 126 -6.50 4.55 -10.17
CA LYS A 126 -6.53 5.40 -11.36
C LYS A 126 -7.12 4.62 -12.53
N ASP A 127 -6.36 3.70 -13.10
CA ASP A 127 -6.71 3.08 -14.39
C ASP A 127 -7.89 2.09 -14.27
N LEU A 128 -7.92 1.24 -13.21
CA LEU A 128 -9.04 0.33 -13.03
C LEU A 128 -10.34 1.08 -12.66
N LEU A 129 -10.23 2.22 -11.99
CA LEU A 129 -11.39 3.06 -11.71
C LEU A 129 -11.95 3.69 -13.00
N GLU A 130 -11.10 4.10 -13.96
CA GLU A 130 -11.53 4.54 -15.28
C GLU A 130 -12.24 3.41 -16.03
N THR A 131 -11.67 2.19 -16.01
CA THR A 131 -12.35 1.00 -16.58
C THR A 131 -13.71 0.74 -15.95
N ALA A 132 -13.84 0.92 -14.63
CA ALA A 132 -15.12 0.75 -13.94
C ALA A 132 -16.17 1.79 -14.40
N ARG A 133 -15.73 3.02 -14.67
CA ARG A 133 -16.59 4.06 -15.26
C ARG A 133 -17.01 3.73 -16.69
N ASP A 134 -16.09 3.19 -17.50
CA ASP A 134 -16.39 2.75 -18.88
C ASP A 134 -17.38 1.59 -18.92
N LEU A 135 -17.40 0.76 -17.87
CA LEU A 135 -18.41 -0.28 -17.66
C LEU A 135 -19.72 0.26 -17.07
N GLU A 136 -19.89 1.58 -17.01
CA GLU A 136 -21.07 2.26 -16.44
C GLU A 136 -21.39 1.83 -15.01
N ALA A 137 -20.36 1.49 -14.21
CA ALA A 137 -20.55 1.11 -12.81
C ALA A 137 -20.83 2.33 -11.92
N ASP A 138 -21.69 2.16 -10.93
CA ASP A 138 -21.96 3.19 -9.92
C ASP A 138 -20.80 3.35 -8.93
N CYS A 139 -20.04 2.26 -8.68
CA CYS A 139 -18.87 2.27 -7.81
C CYS A 139 -17.93 1.11 -8.12
N MET A 140 -16.72 1.19 -7.54
CA MET A 140 -15.75 0.10 -7.52
C MET A 140 -15.55 -0.39 -6.08
N ALA A 141 -15.66 -1.69 -5.85
CA ALA A 141 -15.43 -2.32 -4.56
C ALA A 141 -14.12 -3.10 -4.54
N THR A 142 -13.45 -3.12 -3.39
CA THR A 142 -12.20 -3.85 -3.19
C THR A 142 -12.18 -4.59 -1.87
N GLY A 143 -11.33 -5.63 -1.77
CA GLY A 143 -11.12 -6.41 -0.56
C GLY A 143 -10.18 -5.76 0.46
N HIS A 144 -9.94 -4.45 0.41
CA HIS A 144 -9.09 -3.79 1.39
C HIS A 144 -9.80 -3.61 2.74
N TYR A 145 -9.04 -3.82 3.82
CA TYR A 145 -9.49 -3.57 5.19
C TYR A 145 -9.25 -2.10 5.54
N ILE A 146 -10.22 -1.28 5.21
CA ILE A 146 -10.29 0.15 5.50
C ILE A 146 -11.77 0.55 5.45
N GLN A 147 -12.17 1.64 6.09
CA GLN A 147 -13.55 2.09 6.07
C GLN A 147 -13.68 3.41 5.30
N ARG A 148 -14.77 3.51 4.52
CA ARG A 148 -15.27 4.76 3.98
C ARG A 148 -16.51 5.17 4.79
N LYS A 149 -16.49 6.36 5.34
CA LYS A 149 -17.64 6.95 6.04
C LYS A 149 -18.05 8.25 5.34
N VAL A 150 -19.25 8.69 5.57
CA VAL A 150 -19.74 9.99 5.08
C VAL A 150 -19.58 10.99 6.20
N GLY A 151 -18.70 11.95 6.02
CA GLY A 151 -18.46 13.06 6.92
C GLY A 151 -19.23 14.32 6.52
N PRO A 152 -19.03 15.44 7.25
CA PRO A 152 -19.73 16.69 6.99
C PRO A 152 -19.44 17.31 5.63
N THR A 153 -18.23 17.10 5.09
CA THR A 153 -17.75 17.71 3.83
C THR A 153 -17.67 16.73 2.67
N GLY A 154 -17.96 15.44 2.91
CA GLY A 154 -17.88 14.40 1.90
C GLY A 154 -17.40 13.06 2.47
N PRO A 155 -16.90 12.13 1.62
CA PRO A 155 -16.42 10.85 2.07
C PRO A 155 -15.11 10.99 2.84
N GLU A 156 -15.01 10.27 3.93
CA GLU A 156 -13.85 10.19 4.80
C GLU A 156 -13.23 8.80 4.76
N LEU A 157 -11.92 8.75 4.85
CA LEU A 157 -11.16 7.52 4.99
C LEU A 157 -10.88 7.24 6.47
N HIS A 158 -11.18 6.02 6.92
CA HIS A 158 -11.01 5.59 8.31
C HIS A 158 -10.31 4.24 8.38
N SER A 159 -9.51 4.03 9.44
CA SER A 159 -8.89 2.73 9.72
C SER A 159 -9.94 1.61 9.80
N ALA A 160 -9.53 0.38 9.50
CA ALA A 160 -10.38 -0.78 9.65
C ALA A 160 -10.84 -0.99 11.10
N ALA A 161 -11.95 -1.70 11.29
CA ALA A 161 -12.41 -2.12 12.60
C ALA A 161 -11.42 -3.10 13.26
N ASP A 162 -10.84 -4.01 12.46
CA ASP A 162 -9.73 -4.89 12.88
C ASP A 162 -8.39 -4.15 12.71
N ALA A 163 -7.83 -3.66 13.81
CA ALA A 163 -6.55 -2.97 13.81
C ALA A 163 -5.37 -3.85 13.34
N ALA A 164 -5.47 -5.20 13.49
CA ALA A 164 -4.45 -6.13 13.02
C ALA A 164 -4.44 -6.29 11.50
N ARG A 165 -5.54 -5.92 10.84
CA ARG A 165 -5.72 -6.00 9.39
C ARG A 165 -5.78 -4.63 8.72
N ASP A 166 -5.71 -3.55 9.49
CA ASP A 166 -5.80 -2.19 8.97
C ASP A 166 -4.78 -1.92 7.85
N GLN A 167 -5.30 -1.56 6.68
CA GLN A 167 -4.51 -1.27 5.48
C GLN A 167 -4.46 0.23 5.15
N SER A 168 -4.84 1.07 6.09
CA SER A 168 -4.89 2.53 5.93
C SER A 168 -3.56 3.13 5.48
N TYR A 169 -2.43 2.57 5.99
CA TYR A 169 -1.09 2.98 5.59
C TYR A 169 -0.84 2.87 4.07
N PHE A 170 -1.45 1.87 3.42
CA PHE A 170 -1.25 1.60 1.99
C PHE A 170 -2.22 2.36 1.08
N LEU A 171 -3.17 3.11 1.66
CA LEU A 171 -4.25 3.76 0.94
C LEU A 171 -4.32 5.28 1.20
N PHE A 172 -3.32 5.85 1.86
CA PHE A 172 -3.30 7.27 2.19
C PHE A 172 -3.34 8.19 0.97
N SER A 173 -2.86 7.70 -0.18
CA SER A 173 -2.81 8.45 -1.45
C SER A 173 -4.12 8.44 -2.23
N THR A 174 -5.18 7.80 -1.68
CA THR A 174 -6.53 7.84 -2.29
C THR A 174 -7.04 9.28 -2.32
N THR A 175 -7.39 9.79 -3.49
CA THR A 175 -7.91 11.16 -3.62
C THR A 175 -9.38 11.27 -3.20
N PRO A 176 -9.89 12.48 -2.88
CA PRO A 176 -11.31 12.68 -2.59
C PRO A 176 -12.23 12.15 -3.71
N GLU A 177 -11.90 12.41 -4.98
CA GLU A 177 -12.67 11.95 -6.15
C GLU A 177 -12.67 10.43 -6.27
N GLN A 178 -11.54 9.78 -5.97
CA GLN A 178 -11.46 8.32 -5.93
C GLN A 178 -12.30 7.76 -4.78
N LEU A 179 -12.24 8.40 -3.61
CA LEU A 179 -12.97 7.96 -2.42
C LEU A 179 -14.49 8.06 -2.58
N GLU A 180 -14.99 9.00 -3.40
CA GLU A 180 -16.41 9.05 -3.77
C GLU A 180 -16.86 7.76 -4.46
N TYR A 181 -16.01 7.19 -5.31
CA TYR A 181 -16.33 6.05 -6.15
C TYR A 181 -15.99 4.70 -5.51
N LEU A 182 -15.04 4.67 -4.55
CA LEU A 182 -14.57 3.45 -3.91
C LEU A 182 -15.50 2.95 -2.80
N ARG A 183 -15.56 1.61 -2.64
CA ARG A 183 -16.25 0.93 -1.54
C ARG A 183 -15.36 -0.17 -0.96
N PHE A 184 -15.42 -0.31 0.37
CA PHE A 184 -14.58 -1.21 1.14
C PHE A 184 -15.43 -2.10 2.06
N PRO A 185 -16.13 -3.12 1.52
CA PRO A 185 -17.10 -3.89 2.28
C PRO A 185 -16.53 -4.64 3.50
N LEU A 186 -15.23 -4.95 3.52
CA LEU A 186 -14.60 -5.70 4.60
C LEU A 186 -14.12 -4.82 5.77
N GLY A 187 -14.05 -3.51 5.58
CA GLY A 187 -13.45 -2.60 6.57
C GLY A 187 -14.14 -2.55 7.92
N HIS A 188 -15.41 -2.92 7.98
CA HIS A 188 -16.20 -2.94 9.22
C HIS A 188 -16.14 -4.27 9.97
N LEU A 189 -15.59 -5.32 9.35
CA LEU A 189 -15.50 -6.65 9.98
C LEU A 189 -14.52 -6.61 11.16
N PRO A 190 -14.89 -7.20 12.31
CA PRO A 190 -14.08 -7.15 13.52
C PRO A 190 -12.86 -8.08 13.48
N SER A 191 -12.84 -9.07 12.56
CA SER A 191 -11.71 -9.99 12.42
C SER A 191 -11.61 -10.61 11.01
N LYS A 192 -10.45 -11.17 10.71
CA LYS A 192 -10.24 -12.00 9.51
C LYS A 192 -11.07 -13.27 9.51
N ASP A 193 -11.37 -13.80 10.70
CA ASP A 193 -12.18 -15.03 10.84
C ASP A 193 -13.61 -14.79 10.34
N ASP A 194 -14.15 -13.58 10.49
CA ASP A 194 -15.45 -13.20 9.92
C ASP A 194 -15.42 -13.24 8.38
N THR A 195 -14.34 -12.78 7.77
CA THR A 195 -14.16 -12.90 6.31
C THR A 195 -14.10 -14.36 5.87
N ARG A 196 -13.37 -15.22 6.62
CA ARG A 196 -13.30 -16.66 6.32
C ARG A 196 -14.63 -17.35 6.54
N ALA A 197 -15.40 -16.96 7.56
CA ALA A 197 -16.75 -17.46 7.78
C ALA A 197 -17.69 -17.09 6.63
N LEU A 198 -17.59 -15.87 6.09
CA LEU A 198 -18.31 -15.48 4.88
C LEU A 198 -17.87 -16.30 3.66
N ALA A 199 -16.56 -16.52 3.47
CA ALA A 199 -16.07 -17.38 2.40
C ALA A 199 -16.64 -18.81 2.49
N ALA A 200 -16.68 -19.37 3.67
CA ALA A 200 -17.29 -20.70 3.92
C ALA A 200 -18.81 -20.67 3.69
N LYS A 201 -19.51 -19.62 4.15
CA LYS A 201 -20.96 -19.43 3.94
C LYS A 201 -21.32 -19.45 2.46
N TYR A 202 -20.49 -18.82 1.60
CA TYR A 202 -20.70 -18.80 0.15
C TYR A 202 -20.08 -20.00 -0.57
N GLY A 203 -19.46 -20.94 0.13
CA GLY A 203 -18.86 -22.13 -0.48
C GLY A 203 -17.65 -21.82 -1.38
N LEU A 204 -16.94 -20.72 -1.13
CA LEU A 204 -15.85 -20.28 -1.99
C LEU A 204 -14.65 -21.23 -1.86
N ALA A 205 -14.17 -21.75 -2.99
CA ALA A 205 -13.02 -22.66 -3.03
C ALA A 205 -11.71 -22.04 -2.52
N VAL A 206 -11.66 -20.72 -2.42
CA VAL A 206 -10.52 -19.93 -1.93
C VAL A 206 -10.54 -19.70 -0.41
N ALA A 207 -11.52 -20.23 0.34
CA ALA A 207 -11.70 -19.97 1.77
C ALA A 207 -10.45 -20.26 2.61
N ASP A 208 -9.73 -21.34 2.28
CA ASP A 208 -8.52 -21.80 2.99
C ASP A 208 -7.21 -21.23 2.40
N LYS A 209 -7.31 -20.37 1.38
CA LYS A 209 -6.15 -19.79 0.73
C LYS A 209 -5.39 -18.88 1.70
N PRO A 210 -4.06 -19.04 1.84
CA PRO A 210 -3.27 -18.16 2.70
C PRO A 210 -3.27 -16.72 2.16
N ASP A 211 -3.19 -15.75 3.08
CA ASP A 211 -3.04 -14.35 2.71
C ASP A 211 -1.68 -14.10 2.03
N SER A 212 -1.65 -13.16 1.10
CA SER A 212 -0.39 -12.65 0.54
C SER A 212 0.41 -11.97 1.65
N GLN A 213 1.64 -12.43 1.91
CA GLN A 213 2.46 -11.96 3.02
C GLN A 213 3.52 -10.94 2.60
N ASP A 214 3.77 -10.77 1.29
CA ASP A 214 4.86 -9.96 0.77
C ASP A 214 4.45 -9.23 -0.52
N ILE A 215 5.37 -8.42 -1.05
CA ILE A 215 5.20 -7.72 -2.32
C ILE A 215 5.00 -8.77 -3.43
N CYS A 216 3.91 -8.63 -4.17
CA CYS A 216 3.42 -9.67 -5.09
C CYS A 216 4.42 -10.09 -6.19
N PHE A 217 5.29 -9.18 -6.65
CA PHE A 217 6.32 -9.47 -7.66
C PHE A 217 7.70 -9.81 -7.08
N VAL A 218 7.84 -9.88 -5.75
CA VAL A 218 9.10 -10.25 -5.07
C VAL A 218 8.94 -11.64 -4.44
N PRO A 219 9.35 -12.70 -5.12
CA PRO A 219 9.25 -14.05 -4.59
C PRO A 219 10.19 -14.25 -3.40
N ASN A 220 9.68 -14.86 -2.34
CA ASN A 220 10.42 -15.21 -1.12
C ASN A 220 11.10 -14.04 -0.40
N GLY A 221 10.64 -12.79 -0.61
CA GLY A 221 11.21 -11.60 0.03
C GLY A 221 12.64 -11.24 -0.42
N ASP A 222 13.11 -11.79 -1.53
CA ASP A 222 14.46 -11.47 -2.05
C ASP A 222 14.41 -10.24 -2.98
N TYR A 223 14.26 -9.06 -2.36
CA TYR A 223 14.22 -7.77 -3.06
C TYR A 223 15.49 -7.52 -3.88
N ALA A 224 16.66 -7.88 -3.31
CA ALA A 224 17.94 -7.64 -3.95
C ALA A 224 18.10 -8.46 -5.24
N ALA A 225 17.60 -9.69 -5.29
CA ALA A 225 17.62 -10.50 -6.51
C ALA A 225 16.76 -9.89 -7.63
N VAL A 226 15.58 -9.36 -7.28
CA VAL A 226 14.70 -8.67 -8.24
C VAL A 226 15.40 -7.42 -8.77
N ILE A 227 15.96 -6.59 -7.88
CA ILE A 227 16.63 -5.35 -8.28
C ILE A 227 17.84 -5.63 -9.16
N ARG A 228 18.70 -6.61 -8.82
CA ARG A 228 19.85 -7.00 -9.66
C ARG A 228 19.42 -7.44 -11.06
N LYS A 229 18.28 -8.08 -11.20
CA LYS A 229 17.75 -8.48 -12.50
C LYS A 229 17.29 -7.28 -13.33
N LEU A 230 16.63 -6.30 -12.70
CA LEU A 230 16.11 -5.11 -13.36
C LEU A 230 17.21 -4.06 -13.63
N ARG A 231 18.18 -3.97 -12.74
CA ARG A 231 19.26 -2.98 -12.73
C ARG A 231 20.59 -3.71 -12.37
N PRO A 232 21.26 -4.37 -13.31
CA PRO A 232 22.50 -5.13 -13.03
C PRO A 232 23.59 -4.28 -12.38
N GLU A 233 23.64 -2.98 -12.70
CA GLU A 233 24.56 -2.00 -12.10
C GLU A 233 24.35 -1.78 -10.59
N ALA A 234 23.20 -2.15 -10.05
CA ALA A 234 22.89 -2.05 -8.63
C ALA A 234 23.78 -2.94 -7.73
N ALA A 235 24.41 -3.96 -8.32
CA ALA A 235 25.33 -4.87 -7.62
C ALA A 235 26.77 -4.33 -7.57
N ALA A 236 26.99 -3.02 -7.74
CA ALA A 236 28.31 -2.45 -7.66
C ALA A 236 28.84 -2.49 -6.21
N PRO A 237 30.06 -3.04 -5.99
CA PRO A 237 30.65 -3.14 -4.67
C PRO A 237 30.99 -1.76 -4.10
N GLY A 238 31.04 -1.68 -2.77
CA GLY A 238 31.36 -0.46 -2.04
C GLY A 238 31.79 -0.75 -0.61
N ASP A 239 31.96 0.31 0.18
CA ASP A 239 32.46 0.24 1.53
C ASP A 239 31.36 0.38 2.57
N ILE A 240 31.46 -0.40 3.65
CA ILE A 240 30.74 -0.14 4.89
C ILE A 240 31.65 0.69 5.76
N VAL A 241 31.22 1.89 6.10
CA VAL A 241 32.02 2.86 6.87
C VAL A 241 31.30 3.25 8.16
N ASP A 242 32.05 3.63 9.18
CA ASP A 242 31.48 4.30 10.35
C ASP A 242 31.15 5.78 10.07
N VAL A 243 30.60 6.45 11.05
CA VAL A 243 30.20 7.87 10.94
C VAL A 243 31.38 8.82 10.78
N GLU A 244 32.59 8.41 11.15
CA GLU A 244 33.84 9.14 10.92
C GLU A 244 34.46 8.86 9.55
N GLY A 245 33.85 7.94 8.76
CA GLY A 245 34.32 7.56 7.42
C GLY A 245 35.40 6.47 7.40
N ARG A 246 35.68 5.80 8.52
CA ARG A 246 36.60 4.66 8.55
C ARG A 246 35.96 3.44 7.92
N VAL A 247 36.66 2.77 7.02
CA VAL A 247 36.19 1.55 6.39
C VAL A 247 36.23 0.39 7.39
N LEU A 248 35.09 -0.26 7.59
CA LEU A 248 34.92 -1.41 8.48
C LEU A 248 34.79 -2.73 7.71
N ALA A 249 34.18 -2.71 6.55
CA ALA A 249 33.97 -3.87 5.69
C ALA A 249 33.67 -3.42 4.24
N GLN A 250 33.51 -4.39 3.34
CA GLN A 250 33.05 -4.17 1.97
C GLN A 250 31.72 -4.88 1.75
N HIS A 251 30.95 -4.43 0.76
CA HIS A 251 29.67 -5.01 0.38
C HIS A 251 29.50 -5.13 -1.15
N ASP A 252 28.58 -6.00 -1.58
CA ASP A 252 28.28 -6.30 -2.99
C ASP A 252 27.06 -5.53 -3.53
N GLY A 253 26.83 -4.32 -3.05
CA GLY A 253 25.75 -3.44 -3.47
C GLY A 253 24.96 -2.85 -2.30
N VAL A 254 24.72 -1.53 -2.36
CA VAL A 254 23.94 -0.77 -1.37
C VAL A 254 22.50 -1.31 -1.22
N ILE A 255 21.98 -1.90 -2.30
CA ILE A 255 20.62 -2.49 -2.36
C ILE A 255 20.40 -3.65 -1.37
N ASN A 256 21.46 -4.22 -0.80
CA ASN A 256 21.36 -5.29 0.19
C ASN A 256 21.10 -4.76 1.62
N TYR A 257 21.04 -3.44 1.79
CA TYR A 257 20.97 -2.79 3.10
C TYR A 257 19.75 -1.86 3.21
N THR A 258 19.25 -1.75 4.43
CA THR A 258 18.12 -0.88 4.76
C THR A 258 18.43 -0.10 6.04
N ILE A 259 17.98 1.14 6.13
CA ILE A 259 18.17 1.97 7.37
C ILE A 259 17.54 1.25 8.57
N GLY A 260 18.33 1.15 9.65
CA GLY A 260 17.99 0.43 10.86
C GLY A 260 18.39 -1.06 10.85
N GLN A 261 18.96 -1.57 9.76
CA GLN A 261 19.46 -2.95 9.69
C GLN A 261 20.64 -3.14 10.65
N ARG A 262 20.60 -4.23 11.43
CA ARG A 262 21.65 -4.62 12.37
C ARG A 262 22.40 -5.88 11.95
N LYS A 263 21.67 -6.85 11.35
CA LYS A 263 22.22 -8.17 10.98
C LYS A 263 22.74 -8.16 9.55
N GLY A 264 23.73 -9.04 9.25
CA GLY A 264 24.22 -9.22 7.90
C GLY A 264 25.17 -8.10 7.42
N LEU A 265 25.75 -7.32 8.33
CA LEU A 265 26.72 -6.25 7.98
C LEU A 265 28.13 -6.78 7.69
N GLY A 266 28.44 -8.05 8.02
CA GLY A 266 29.78 -8.59 7.83
C GLY A 266 30.86 -7.97 8.74
N ILE A 267 30.46 -7.18 9.73
CA ILE A 267 31.38 -6.51 10.67
C ILE A 267 31.47 -7.39 11.92
N GLY A 268 32.68 -7.80 12.27
CA GLY A 268 32.96 -8.60 13.47
C GLY A 268 33.85 -7.84 14.47
N GLY A 269 33.90 -8.34 15.74
CA GLY A 269 34.87 -7.89 16.73
C GLY A 269 34.55 -6.57 17.45
N LEU A 270 33.32 -6.04 17.33
CA LEU A 270 32.91 -4.83 18.03
C LEU A 270 32.18 -5.18 19.33
N SER A 271 32.39 -4.35 20.38
CA SER A 271 31.71 -4.47 21.67
C SER A 271 30.22 -4.13 21.58
N ASP A 272 29.89 -3.12 20.77
CA ASP A 272 28.54 -2.59 20.63
C ASP A 272 27.96 -2.85 19.22
N PRO A 273 26.65 -3.14 19.12
CA PRO A 273 26.02 -3.38 17.84
C PRO A 273 25.93 -2.09 17.00
N LEU A 274 26.32 -2.19 15.73
CA LEU A 274 26.14 -1.13 14.75
C LEU A 274 24.86 -1.35 13.92
N TYR A 275 24.31 -0.24 13.47
CA TYR A 275 23.10 -0.16 12.65
C TYR A 275 23.37 0.66 11.39
N VAL A 276 22.74 0.30 10.27
CA VAL A 276 22.76 1.16 9.08
C VAL A 276 22.03 2.45 9.41
N VAL A 277 22.74 3.57 9.41
CA VAL A 277 22.18 4.90 9.72
C VAL A 277 21.94 5.74 8.46
N LYS A 278 22.70 5.47 7.38
CA LYS A 278 22.54 6.15 6.10
C LYS A 278 23.02 5.25 4.95
N LEU A 279 22.33 5.36 3.81
CA LEU A 279 22.76 4.79 2.55
C LEU A 279 23.14 5.94 1.61
N ASP A 280 24.37 5.93 1.14
CA ASP A 280 24.90 6.87 0.16
C ASP A 280 25.14 6.14 -1.16
N ALA A 281 24.18 6.26 -2.05
CA ALA A 281 24.19 5.59 -3.34
C ALA A 281 25.27 6.17 -4.28
N ASP A 282 25.51 7.48 -4.21
CA ASP A 282 26.46 8.18 -5.11
C ASP A 282 27.89 7.72 -4.85
N THR A 283 28.25 7.60 -3.57
CA THR A 283 29.59 7.13 -3.14
C THR A 283 29.64 5.63 -2.90
N ARG A 284 28.52 4.90 -3.08
CA ARG A 284 28.35 3.48 -2.80
C ARG A 284 28.75 3.10 -1.38
N ARG A 285 28.39 3.91 -0.39
CA ARG A 285 28.72 3.67 1.01
C ARG A 285 27.50 3.33 1.83
N VAL A 286 27.67 2.32 2.70
CA VAL A 286 26.75 1.99 3.78
C VAL A 286 27.35 2.57 5.05
N ILE A 287 26.74 3.64 5.59
CA ILE A 287 27.20 4.30 6.82
C ILE A 287 26.53 3.60 7.99
N VAL A 288 27.34 3.14 8.94
CA VAL A 288 26.86 2.47 10.15
C VAL A 288 27.24 3.26 11.39
N GLY A 289 26.40 3.19 12.41
CA GLY A 289 26.59 3.89 13.68
C GLY A 289 25.80 3.26 14.83
N PRO A 290 25.94 3.79 16.04
CA PRO A 290 25.19 3.36 17.21
C PRO A 290 23.68 3.64 17.02
N ARG A 291 22.84 2.92 17.79
CA ARG A 291 21.37 2.94 17.66
C ARG A 291 20.77 4.34 17.82
N GLU A 292 21.36 5.15 18.65
CA GLU A 292 20.92 6.51 18.99
C GLU A 292 20.89 7.43 17.74
N MET A 293 21.75 7.14 16.76
CA MET A 293 21.80 7.89 15.49
C MET A 293 20.64 7.60 14.55
N LEU A 294 19.85 6.59 14.84
CA LEU A 294 18.61 6.32 14.11
C LEU A 294 17.44 7.21 14.54
N ALA A 295 17.57 7.90 15.68
CA ALA A 295 16.50 8.70 16.25
C ALA A 295 16.25 9.96 15.40
N THR A 296 15.04 10.06 14.86
CA THR A 296 14.60 11.16 14.01
C THR A 296 13.39 11.84 14.65
N ARG A 297 13.39 13.16 14.71
CA ARG A 297 12.26 14.00 15.17
C ARG A 297 11.64 14.79 14.02
N THR A 298 12.40 15.11 13.00
CA THR A 298 11.97 15.94 11.88
C THR A 298 11.94 15.10 10.62
N VAL A 299 10.77 14.99 10.00
CA VAL A 299 10.53 14.14 8.83
C VAL A 299 10.01 15.03 7.69
N PRO A 300 10.85 15.35 6.69
CA PRO A 300 10.39 16.04 5.49
C PRO A 300 9.56 15.11 4.62
N VAL A 301 8.41 15.60 4.15
CA VAL A 301 7.48 14.86 3.29
C VAL A 301 7.10 15.67 2.07
N ARG A 302 6.92 14.96 0.96
CA ARG A 302 6.50 15.51 -0.33
C ARG A 302 5.33 14.71 -0.90
N GLU A 303 4.75 15.20 -2.00
CA GLU A 303 3.59 14.57 -2.65
C GLU A 303 2.47 14.32 -1.62
N VAL A 304 2.19 15.33 -0.80
CA VAL A 304 1.17 15.22 0.26
C VAL A 304 -0.21 15.12 -0.40
N ASN A 305 -0.93 14.04 -0.09
CA ASN A 305 -2.37 13.92 -0.29
C ASN A 305 -3.07 14.29 1.01
N TRP A 306 -3.98 15.27 0.99
CA TRP A 306 -4.68 15.75 2.16
C TRP A 306 -6.18 15.52 2.06
N LEU A 307 -6.76 14.86 3.07
CA LEU A 307 -8.17 14.50 3.18
C LEU A 307 -8.88 15.21 4.35
N GLY A 308 -8.26 16.25 4.90
CA GLY A 308 -8.89 17.07 5.94
C GLY A 308 -9.98 17.99 5.38
N ASP A 309 -10.85 18.48 6.27
CA ASP A 309 -12.01 19.29 5.88
C ASP A 309 -11.64 20.70 5.40
N ALA A 310 -10.51 21.23 5.87
CA ALA A 310 -9.97 22.52 5.43
C ALA A 310 -8.76 22.33 4.53
N PRO A 311 -8.43 23.28 3.62
CA PRO A 311 -7.24 23.19 2.78
C PRO A 311 -5.97 22.98 3.58
N PHE A 312 -5.04 22.18 3.03
CA PHE A 312 -3.80 21.81 3.71
C PHE A 312 -2.97 23.00 4.21
N ASP A 313 -2.87 24.03 3.39
CA ASP A 313 -2.12 25.25 3.64
C ASP A 313 -2.90 26.34 4.38
N SER A 314 -4.14 26.06 4.82
CA SER A 314 -4.98 27.01 5.53
C SER A 314 -4.60 27.22 7.00
N ALA A 315 -3.71 26.36 7.54
CA ALA A 315 -3.21 26.44 8.91
C ALA A 315 -1.69 26.46 8.95
N GLU A 316 -1.10 27.18 9.93
CA GLU A 316 0.34 27.16 10.17
C GLU A 316 0.84 25.78 10.62
N ALA A 317 0.00 25.04 11.34
CA ALA A 317 0.32 23.70 11.81
C ALA A 317 -0.95 22.84 12.03
N TRP A 318 -0.82 21.53 11.80
CA TRP A 318 -1.83 20.51 12.08
C TRP A 318 -1.33 19.57 13.17
N HIS A 319 -2.10 19.41 14.24
CA HIS A 319 -1.82 18.45 15.30
C HIS A 319 -2.47 17.11 14.99
N VAL A 320 -1.66 16.08 14.76
CA VAL A 320 -2.09 14.77 14.26
C VAL A 320 -1.34 13.64 14.97
N ALA A 321 -1.73 12.39 14.70
CA ALA A 321 -0.87 11.25 14.92
C ALA A 321 -0.33 10.77 13.56
N VAL A 322 0.89 10.23 13.51
CA VAL A 322 1.50 9.77 12.25
C VAL A 322 2.08 8.37 12.37
N LYS A 323 2.00 7.61 11.27
CA LYS A 323 2.78 6.39 11.06
C LYS A 323 3.87 6.67 10.02
N VAL A 324 5.11 6.45 10.38
CA VAL A 324 6.27 6.52 9.45
C VAL A 324 6.68 5.13 8.95
N ARG A 325 5.98 4.09 9.37
CA ARG A 325 6.08 2.68 8.94
C ARG A 325 4.76 1.97 9.15
N SER A 326 4.43 1.03 8.28
CA SER A 326 3.17 0.27 8.36
C SER A 326 3.02 -0.53 9.66
N THR A 327 4.13 -1.06 10.18
CA THR A 327 4.15 -1.97 11.34
C THR A 327 4.19 -1.26 12.71
N ARG A 328 4.28 0.08 12.74
CA ARG A 328 4.30 0.85 13.99
C ARG A 328 2.93 1.44 14.31
N PRO A 329 2.59 1.57 15.59
CA PRO A 329 1.42 2.37 15.98
C PRO A 329 1.64 3.84 15.62
N PRO A 330 0.56 4.64 15.45
CA PRO A 330 0.68 6.07 15.26
C PRO A 330 1.36 6.74 16.49
N THR A 331 2.16 7.79 16.23
CA THR A 331 2.77 8.64 17.24
C THR A 331 2.36 10.09 17.05
N ASP A 332 2.22 10.86 18.13
CA ASP A 332 1.85 12.27 18.07
C ASP A 332 2.87 13.10 17.30
N ALA A 333 2.37 13.99 16.45
CA ALA A 333 3.18 14.86 15.62
C ALA A 333 2.49 16.19 15.30
N VAL A 334 3.28 17.12 14.81
CA VAL A 334 2.84 18.39 14.25
C VAL A 334 3.28 18.47 12.80
N ILE A 335 2.34 18.67 11.87
CA ILE A 335 2.64 18.88 10.45
C ILE A 335 2.70 20.39 10.20
N ARG A 336 3.80 20.87 9.60
CA ARG A 336 3.93 22.24 9.11
C ARG A 336 3.99 22.23 7.59
N PRO A 337 2.95 22.71 6.89
CA PRO A 337 3.01 22.88 5.45
C PRO A 337 4.17 23.80 5.07
N THR A 338 4.95 23.41 4.05
CA THR A 338 6.04 24.18 3.48
C THR A 338 5.80 24.54 2.01
N GLY A 339 4.76 23.95 1.44
CA GLY A 339 4.28 24.15 0.08
C GLY A 339 2.94 23.48 -0.14
N PRO A 340 2.35 23.55 -1.32
CA PRO A 340 1.03 22.99 -1.62
C PRO A 340 0.94 21.47 -1.34
N ASN A 341 2.03 20.74 -1.59
CA ASN A 341 2.11 19.28 -1.44
C ASN A 341 3.37 18.87 -0.66
N GLU A 342 3.90 19.75 0.18
CA GLU A 342 5.12 19.52 0.96
C GLU A 342 4.91 19.95 2.40
N ALA A 343 5.56 19.25 3.32
CA ALA A 343 5.54 19.60 4.73
C ALA A 343 6.76 19.08 5.47
N VAL A 344 6.97 19.65 6.65
CA VAL A 344 7.84 19.10 7.69
C VAL A 344 6.97 18.54 8.81
N VAL A 345 7.17 17.27 9.14
CA VAL A 345 6.49 16.60 10.24
C VAL A 345 7.44 16.55 11.45
N GLU A 346 7.02 17.17 12.56
CA GLU A 346 7.75 17.19 13.83
C GLU A 346 7.15 16.14 14.76
N LEU A 347 7.90 15.07 15.03
CA LEU A 347 7.48 13.98 15.92
C LEU A 347 7.65 14.41 17.38
N VAL A 348 6.63 14.20 18.21
CA VAL A 348 6.71 14.48 19.67
C VAL A 348 7.74 13.53 20.32
N ALA A 349 7.69 12.26 20.00
CA ALA A 349 8.70 11.27 20.37
C ALA A 349 9.58 10.94 19.17
N ALA A 350 10.90 10.84 19.38
CA ALA A 350 11.79 10.44 18.29
C ALA A 350 11.53 9.01 17.84
N GLU A 351 11.45 8.80 16.53
CA GLU A 351 11.30 7.48 15.89
C GLU A 351 12.63 6.99 15.32
N ALA A 352 12.92 5.70 15.54
CA ALA A 352 14.15 5.10 15.05
C ALA A 352 13.97 4.51 13.66
N GLY A 353 14.91 4.85 12.76
CA GLY A 353 14.99 4.24 11.44
C GLY A 353 13.90 4.72 10.47
N VAL A 354 13.54 5.97 10.54
CA VAL A 354 12.77 6.66 9.49
C VAL A 354 13.57 6.61 8.19
N SER A 355 12.96 6.15 7.11
CA SER A 355 13.66 5.90 5.85
C SER A 355 13.02 6.66 4.69
N PRO A 356 13.81 7.33 3.84
CA PRO A 356 13.32 7.89 2.58
C PRO A 356 12.66 6.79 1.73
N GLY A 357 11.60 7.14 1.00
CA GLY A 357 10.80 6.22 0.20
C GLY A 357 9.68 5.50 0.96
N GLN A 358 9.66 5.60 2.30
CA GLN A 358 8.49 5.19 3.11
C GLN A 358 7.44 6.31 3.12
N ALA A 359 6.21 5.96 3.48
CA ALA A 359 5.15 6.93 3.69
C ALA A 359 5.16 7.47 5.13
N CYS A 360 4.74 8.72 5.29
CA CYS A 360 4.29 9.29 6.55
C CYS A 360 2.78 9.52 6.43
N VAL A 361 2.00 8.67 7.08
CA VAL A 361 0.53 8.69 7.00
C VAL A 361 -0.04 9.42 8.20
N PHE A 362 -1.00 10.31 7.95
CA PHE A 362 -1.58 11.24 8.94
C PHE A 362 -2.93 10.73 9.44
N TYR A 363 -3.06 10.61 10.73
CA TYR A 363 -4.25 10.13 11.43
C TYR A 363 -4.80 11.20 12.36
N ASP A 364 -6.10 11.21 12.53
CA ASP A 364 -6.72 11.93 13.64
C ASP A 364 -6.24 11.34 14.98
N ARG A 365 -6.05 12.17 15.97
CA ARG A 365 -5.62 11.76 17.32
C ARG A 365 -6.72 11.12 18.13
N ASP A 366 -7.96 11.50 17.87
CA ASP A 366 -9.12 11.21 18.71
C ASP A 366 -10.12 10.24 18.04
N SER A 367 -9.91 9.93 16.76
CA SER A 367 -10.76 9.03 15.98
C SER A 367 -9.98 8.11 15.05
N SER A 368 -10.69 7.26 14.32
CA SER A 368 -10.10 6.38 13.30
C SER A 368 -9.87 7.07 11.95
N ARG A 369 -10.14 8.38 11.81
CA ARG A 369 -10.05 9.12 10.55
C ARG A 369 -8.60 9.26 10.09
N ILE A 370 -8.40 9.20 8.78
CA ILE A 370 -7.11 9.37 8.12
C ILE A 370 -7.17 10.68 7.34
N PHE A 371 -6.20 11.55 7.60
CA PHE A 371 -6.07 12.83 6.90
C PHE A 371 -5.19 12.78 5.66
N GLY A 372 -4.77 11.58 5.25
CA GLY A 372 -3.89 11.38 4.10
C GLY A 372 -2.47 11.06 4.49
N GLY A 373 -1.49 11.64 3.80
CA GLY A 373 -0.07 11.41 4.06
C GLY A 373 0.82 11.95 2.95
N GLY A 374 2.12 11.69 3.07
CA GLY A 374 3.11 12.07 2.07
C GLY A 374 4.31 11.11 2.06
N TRP A 375 5.17 11.24 1.07
CA TRP A 375 6.36 10.43 0.94
C TRP A 375 7.55 11.05 1.67
N ILE A 376 8.18 10.26 2.54
CA ILE A 376 9.40 10.66 3.26
C ILE A 376 10.54 10.79 2.25
N HIS A 377 11.24 11.91 2.27
CA HIS A 377 12.40 12.13 1.42
C HIS A 377 13.64 12.55 2.22
N LYS A 378 14.80 12.56 1.56
CA LYS A 378 16.01 13.15 2.13
C LYS A 378 15.81 14.66 2.18
N GLY A 379 16.02 15.27 3.34
CA GLY A 379 16.07 16.73 3.51
C GLY A 379 17.26 17.33 2.80
#